data_f9644782e9e15a85b34a775db64721db
#
_entry.id   f9644782e9e15a85b34a775db64721db
#
_cell.length_a   1.000
_cell.length_b   1.000
_cell.length_c   1.000
_cell.angle_alpha   90.00
_cell.angle_beta   90.00
_cell.angle_gamma   90.00
#
_symmetry.space_group_name_H-M   'P 1'
#
loop_
_entity.id
_entity.type
_entity.pdbx_description
1 polymer ?
#
loop_
_entity_poly.entity_id
_entity_poly.type
_entity_poly.pdbx_seq_one_letter_code
_entity_poly.pdbx_strand_id
1 'polypeptide(L)'
;ELNNPHPDLAVAYGAVAYAKARHGAQLRIGGGSARSFYLMLGDKKKNQQGICLLPKGTEEGTEVRLTQRKFALTLGEPVRFNLISSTDDSQIEAGGLLTIDEENNEGSYVDLPPFIATLDSERDRSELAANQKDREEVTLACQLTEVGTLQIECVSVTNENKRWKVEFAIRKNL
;
A
#
# COMPACT_ATOMS: atom_id res chain seq x y z
N GLU A 1 10.82 -28.45 -26.29
CA GLU A 1 9.87 -27.65 -27.10
C GLU A 1 8.47 -27.92 -26.59
N LEU A 2 7.75 -26.88 -26.15
CA LEU A 2 6.38 -27.04 -25.68
C LEU A 2 5.45 -27.14 -26.87
N ASN A 3 4.72 -28.25 -26.95
CA ASN A 3 3.74 -28.48 -28.02
C ASN A 3 2.52 -27.56 -27.79
N ASN A 4 2.33 -26.57 -28.63
CA ASN A 4 1.13 -25.74 -28.64
C ASN A 4 0.38 -25.93 -29.98
N PRO A 5 -0.63 -26.83 -30.03
CA PRO A 5 -1.35 -27.15 -31.26
C PRO A 5 -2.21 -25.98 -31.77
N HIS A 6 -2.49 -24.96 -30.93
CA HIS A 6 -3.36 -23.84 -31.27
C HIS A 6 -2.74 -22.53 -30.79
N PRO A 7 -1.69 -22.00 -31.44
CA PRO A 7 -1.02 -20.76 -30.99
C PRO A 7 -1.96 -19.56 -30.95
N ASP A 8 -2.94 -19.53 -31.85
CA ASP A 8 -3.94 -18.42 -31.91
C ASP A 8 -4.85 -18.36 -30.67
N LEU A 9 -4.99 -19.49 -29.96
CA LEU A 9 -5.80 -19.61 -28.75
C LEU A 9 -4.97 -19.53 -27.45
N ALA A 10 -3.66 -19.39 -27.54
CA ALA A 10 -2.76 -19.44 -26.38
C ALA A 10 -3.13 -18.39 -25.32
N VAL A 11 -3.46 -17.17 -25.74
CA VAL A 11 -3.88 -16.08 -24.83
C VAL A 11 -5.19 -16.42 -24.13
N ALA A 12 -6.16 -16.96 -24.87
CA ALA A 12 -7.47 -17.35 -24.31
C ALA A 12 -7.31 -18.50 -23.29
N TYR A 13 -6.51 -19.52 -23.62
CA TYR A 13 -6.20 -20.60 -22.67
C TYR A 13 -5.47 -20.10 -21.42
N GLY A 14 -4.53 -19.17 -21.59
CA GLY A 14 -3.84 -18.53 -20.48
C GLY A 14 -4.80 -17.76 -19.57
N ALA A 15 -5.72 -16.99 -20.13
CA ALA A 15 -6.73 -16.27 -19.37
C ALA A 15 -7.67 -17.20 -18.59
N VAL A 16 -8.09 -18.30 -19.20
CA VAL A 16 -8.92 -19.33 -18.52
C VAL A 16 -8.15 -20.02 -17.40
N ALA A 17 -6.88 -20.38 -17.63
CA ALA A 17 -6.03 -21.01 -16.63
C ALA A 17 -5.80 -20.06 -15.44
N TYR A 18 -5.55 -18.78 -15.72
CA TYR A 18 -5.41 -17.74 -14.71
C TYR A 18 -6.70 -17.57 -13.88
N ALA A 19 -7.86 -17.47 -14.53
CA ALA A 19 -9.15 -17.37 -13.86
C ALA A 19 -9.42 -18.58 -12.95
N LYS A 20 -9.14 -19.81 -13.44
CA LYS A 20 -9.28 -21.05 -12.64
C LYS A 20 -8.34 -21.06 -11.43
N ALA A 21 -7.10 -20.64 -11.58
CA ALA A 21 -6.15 -20.55 -10.48
C ALA A 21 -6.64 -19.55 -9.41
N ARG A 22 -7.22 -18.43 -9.81
CA ARG A 22 -7.80 -17.43 -8.89
C ARG A 22 -8.99 -17.96 -8.10
N HIS A 23 -9.82 -18.78 -8.71
CA HIS A 23 -10.97 -19.41 -8.05
C HIS A 23 -10.62 -20.69 -7.29
N GLY A 24 -9.34 -20.96 -7.06
CA GLY A 24 -8.88 -22.10 -6.27
C GLY A 24 -9.00 -23.46 -6.99
N ALA A 25 -9.31 -23.46 -8.28
CA ALA A 25 -9.49 -24.69 -9.06
C ALA A 25 -8.17 -25.30 -9.58
N GLN A 26 -7.05 -24.57 -9.50
CA GLN A 26 -5.71 -25.02 -9.92
C GLN A 26 -4.63 -24.44 -9.01
N LEU A 27 -3.42 -25.01 -9.08
CA LEU A 27 -2.22 -24.49 -8.40
C LEU A 27 -1.98 -23.03 -8.83
N ARG A 28 -2.02 -22.15 -7.85
CA ARG A 28 -1.68 -20.75 -8.03
C ARG A 28 -0.15 -20.61 -8.04
N ILE A 29 0.40 -19.98 -9.06
CA ILE A 29 1.79 -19.53 -8.99
C ILE A 29 1.76 -18.34 -8.03
N GLY A 30 2.14 -18.57 -6.78
CA GLY A 30 2.23 -17.53 -5.76
C GLY A 30 3.38 -16.60 -6.11
N GLY A 31 3.06 -15.39 -6.52
CA GLY A 31 4.00 -14.30 -6.62
C GLY A 31 3.66 -13.29 -5.53
N GLY A 32 4.39 -13.31 -4.42
CA GLY A 32 4.27 -12.27 -3.42
C GLY A 32 4.98 -10.99 -3.84
N SER A 33 4.73 -9.91 -3.13
CA SER A 33 5.42 -8.64 -3.33
C SER A 33 6.95 -8.84 -3.36
N ALA A 34 7.60 -8.41 -4.43
CA ALA A 34 9.06 -8.47 -4.55
C ALA A 34 9.78 -7.50 -3.60
N ARG A 35 9.04 -6.56 -3.00
CA ARG A 35 9.54 -5.50 -2.13
C ARG A 35 8.68 -5.34 -0.91
N SER A 36 9.29 -4.90 0.19
CA SER A 36 8.57 -4.32 1.32
C SER A 36 8.29 -2.84 1.05
N PHE A 37 7.18 -2.32 1.56
CA PHE A 37 6.80 -0.90 1.46
C PHE A 37 6.64 -0.31 2.84
N TYR A 38 7.15 0.91 3.02
CA TYR A 38 7.14 1.61 4.31
C TYR A 38 6.60 3.03 4.14
N LEU A 39 5.78 3.46 5.09
CA LEU A 39 5.34 4.85 5.24
C LEU A 39 6.31 5.57 6.17
N MET A 40 6.96 6.61 5.65
CA MET A 40 7.90 7.41 6.42
C MET A 40 7.17 8.36 7.36
N LEU A 41 7.64 8.40 8.61
CA LEU A 41 7.11 9.27 9.65
C LEU A 41 7.96 10.54 9.75
N GLY A 42 7.30 11.69 9.66
CA GLY A 42 7.97 13.00 9.81
C GLY A 42 8.78 13.43 8.60
N ASP A 43 9.51 14.53 8.78
CA ASP A 43 10.39 15.10 7.76
C ASP A 43 11.75 14.38 7.73
N LYS A 44 12.44 14.46 6.58
CA LYS A 44 13.78 13.88 6.38
C LYS A 44 14.77 14.46 7.40
N LYS A 45 15.14 13.65 8.39
CA LYS A 45 16.13 13.97 9.44
C LYS A 45 16.97 12.72 9.71
N LYS A 46 18.11 12.89 10.39
CA LYS A 46 18.89 11.75 10.92
C LYS A 46 17.97 10.81 11.71
N ASN A 47 18.13 9.49 11.51
CA ASN A 47 17.32 8.43 12.13
C ASN A 47 15.82 8.52 11.75
N GLN A 48 15.53 8.47 10.45
CA GLN A 48 14.15 8.39 9.96
C GLN A 48 13.47 7.09 10.41
N GLN A 49 12.21 7.22 10.82
CA GLN A 49 11.38 6.07 11.13
C GLN A 49 10.36 5.84 10.02
N GLY A 50 10.16 4.57 9.68
CA GLY A 50 9.13 4.11 8.78
C GLY A 50 8.25 3.05 9.44
N ILE A 51 7.00 2.98 9.02
CA ILE A 51 6.08 1.91 9.39
C ILE A 51 5.95 0.97 8.20
N CYS A 52 6.16 -0.34 8.41
CA CYS A 52 5.95 -1.35 7.39
C CYS A 52 4.46 -1.41 7.04
N LEU A 53 4.13 -1.06 5.80
CA LEU A 53 2.77 -1.15 5.25
C LEU A 53 2.50 -2.54 4.68
N LEU A 54 3.45 -3.04 3.89
CA LEU A 54 3.34 -4.31 3.19
C LEU A 54 4.70 -5.00 3.22
N PRO A 55 4.84 -6.13 3.92
CA PRO A 55 6.06 -6.93 3.92
C PRO A 55 6.32 -7.57 2.54
N LYS A 56 7.60 -7.76 2.20
CA LYS A 56 8.01 -8.58 1.06
C LYS A 56 7.41 -9.98 1.16
N GLY A 57 6.98 -10.54 0.04
CA GLY A 57 6.35 -11.86 -0.01
C GLY A 57 4.84 -11.85 0.25
N THR A 58 4.24 -10.70 0.61
CA THR A 58 2.78 -10.61 0.75
C THR A 58 2.11 -10.90 -0.58
N GLU A 59 1.16 -11.85 -0.59
CA GLU A 59 0.45 -12.24 -1.80
C GLU A 59 -0.40 -11.09 -2.37
N GLU A 60 -0.42 -10.99 -3.70
CA GLU A 60 -1.26 -10.02 -4.41
C GLU A 60 -2.74 -10.22 -4.08
N GLY A 61 -3.46 -9.12 -3.89
CA GLY A 61 -4.87 -9.12 -3.52
C GLY A 61 -5.15 -9.41 -2.04
N THR A 62 -4.10 -9.66 -1.23
CA THR A 62 -4.26 -9.82 0.23
C THR A 62 -4.29 -8.47 0.92
N GLU A 63 -5.36 -8.16 1.65
CA GLU A 63 -5.46 -6.98 2.48
C GLU A 63 -4.66 -7.18 3.78
N VAL A 64 -3.72 -6.30 4.04
CA VAL A 64 -2.92 -6.23 5.27
C VAL A 64 -3.39 -5.04 6.08
N ARG A 65 -3.91 -5.26 7.29
CA ARG A 65 -4.42 -4.20 8.18
C ARG A 65 -3.43 -3.88 9.29
N LEU A 66 -3.12 -2.60 9.45
CA LEU A 66 -2.26 -2.08 10.51
C LEU A 66 -3.10 -1.69 11.74
N THR A 67 -3.78 -2.65 12.36
CA THR A 67 -4.73 -2.40 13.47
C THR A 67 -4.07 -1.85 14.73
N GLN A 68 -2.77 -2.10 14.91
CA GLN A 68 -1.99 -1.64 16.07
C GLN A 68 -1.55 -0.18 15.95
N ARG A 69 -1.74 0.46 14.78
CA ARG A 69 -1.30 1.83 14.51
C ARG A 69 -2.49 2.69 14.12
N LYS A 70 -2.69 3.76 14.89
CA LYS A 70 -3.71 4.77 14.61
C LYS A 70 -3.05 6.05 14.15
N PHE A 71 -3.69 6.72 13.20
CA PHE A 71 -3.26 7.99 12.64
C PHE A 71 -4.39 8.99 12.79
N ALA A 72 -4.06 10.23 13.15
CA ALA A 72 -5.02 11.32 13.16
C ALA A 72 -4.91 12.10 11.85
N LEU A 73 -5.98 12.15 11.09
CA LEU A 73 -6.08 12.87 9.83
C LEU A 73 -7.01 14.07 9.98
N THR A 74 -6.69 15.16 9.28
CA THR A 74 -7.62 16.28 9.11
C THR A 74 -8.32 16.11 7.77
N LEU A 75 -9.63 15.92 7.78
CA LEU A 75 -10.43 15.77 6.58
C LEU A 75 -10.55 17.09 5.84
N GLY A 76 -10.62 17.03 4.51
CA GLY A 76 -10.67 18.21 3.65
C GLY A 76 -9.35 18.97 3.51
N GLU A 77 -8.27 18.51 4.16
CA GLU A 77 -6.92 19.04 4.00
C GLU A 77 -6.04 18.04 3.24
N PRO A 78 -5.06 18.51 2.44
CA PRO A 78 -4.13 17.60 1.75
C PRO A 78 -3.21 16.90 2.74
N VAL A 79 -3.16 15.57 2.65
CA VAL A 79 -2.26 14.70 3.40
C VAL A 79 -1.17 14.20 2.48
N ARG A 80 0.08 14.32 2.89
CA ARG A 80 1.23 13.85 2.13
C ARG A 80 1.70 12.50 2.66
N PHE A 81 1.80 11.53 1.75
CA PHE A 81 2.36 10.21 2.02
C PHE A 81 3.77 10.13 1.41
N ASN A 82 4.77 9.97 2.24
CA ASN A 82 6.15 9.70 1.81
C ASN A 82 6.39 8.21 1.97
N LEU A 83 6.65 7.53 0.87
CA LEU A 83 6.85 6.08 0.84
C LEU A 83 8.27 5.75 0.40
N ILE A 84 8.77 4.66 0.94
CA ILE A 84 9.99 4.00 0.45
C ILE A 84 9.71 2.53 0.20
N SER A 85 10.52 1.91 -0.65
CA SER A 85 10.50 0.47 -0.86
C SER A 85 11.88 -0.13 -0.65
N SER A 86 11.94 -1.39 -0.21
CA SER A 86 13.16 -2.16 -0.07
C SER A 86 13.00 -3.57 -0.63
N THR A 87 14.07 -4.09 -1.21
CA THR A 87 14.18 -5.50 -1.60
C THR A 87 14.81 -6.37 -0.53
N ASP A 88 15.34 -5.74 0.53
CA ASP A 88 15.99 -6.47 1.62
C ASP A 88 15.02 -7.39 2.34
N ASP A 89 15.56 -8.50 2.85
CA ASP A 89 14.80 -9.50 3.60
C ASP A 89 14.65 -9.11 5.08
N SER A 90 14.37 -7.82 5.35
CA SER A 90 14.01 -7.40 6.69
C SER A 90 12.69 -8.08 7.06
N GLN A 91 12.71 -8.93 8.09
CA GLN A 91 11.52 -9.64 8.60
C GLN A 91 10.65 -8.72 9.46
N ILE A 92 10.43 -7.48 8.99
CA ILE A 92 9.58 -6.53 9.69
C ILE A 92 8.13 -6.81 9.28
N GLU A 93 7.33 -7.22 10.25
CA GLU A 93 5.91 -7.45 10.05
C GLU A 93 5.15 -6.15 9.76
N ALA A 94 3.95 -6.27 9.20
CA ALA A 94 3.06 -5.13 8.96
C ALA A 94 2.77 -4.36 10.27
N GLY A 95 2.91 -3.03 10.23
CA GLY A 95 2.82 -2.16 11.40
C GLY A 95 4.10 -2.06 12.23
N GLY A 96 5.12 -2.88 11.95
CA GLY A 96 6.43 -2.81 12.58
C GLY A 96 7.18 -1.53 12.21
N LEU A 97 8.06 -1.08 13.12
CA LEU A 97 8.88 0.11 12.91
C LEU A 97 10.22 -0.25 12.27
N LEU A 98 10.57 0.49 11.24
CA LEU A 98 11.88 0.53 10.63
C LEU A 98 12.58 1.82 11.07
N THR A 99 13.84 1.73 11.50
CA THR A 99 14.69 2.89 11.68
C THR A 99 15.75 2.89 10.59
N ILE A 100 15.81 3.98 9.82
CA ILE A 100 16.80 4.15 8.75
C ILE A 100 17.88 5.08 9.24
N ASP A 101 19.09 4.59 9.26
CA ASP A 101 20.30 5.37 9.50
C ASP A 101 20.95 5.66 8.13
N GLU A 102 20.95 6.91 7.72
CA GLU A 102 21.49 7.32 6.42
C GLU A 102 22.97 6.94 6.25
N GLU A 103 23.74 6.84 7.33
CA GLU A 103 25.17 6.53 7.28
C GLU A 103 25.43 5.03 6.99
N ASN A 104 24.50 4.15 7.35
CA ASN A 104 24.70 2.68 7.27
C ASN A 104 23.83 1.98 6.22
N ASN A 105 22.88 2.66 5.58
CA ASN A 105 21.88 2.04 4.71
C ASN A 105 21.82 2.64 3.29
N GLU A 106 22.94 3.19 2.79
CA GLU A 106 23.01 3.69 1.41
C GLU A 106 22.67 2.57 0.41
N GLY A 107 21.60 2.75 -0.36
CA GLY A 107 21.21 1.86 -1.45
C GLY A 107 20.20 0.76 -1.11
N SER A 108 19.92 0.48 0.18
CA SER A 108 18.95 -0.54 0.58
C SER A 108 17.50 -0.11 0.39
N TYR A 109 17.26 1.19 0.33
CA TYR A 109 15.91 1.77 0.22
C TYR A 109 15.80 2.68 -1.00
N VAL A 110 14.64 2.62 -1.64
CA VAL A 110 14.30 3.47 -2.79
C VAL A 110 13.14 4.36 -2.43
N ASP A 111 13.35 5.69 -2.51
CA ASP A 111 12.29 6.68 -2.36
C ASP A 111 11.26 6.50 -3.49
N LEU A 112 9.99 6.44 -3.13
CA LEU A 112 8.89 6.51 -4.09
C LEU A 112 8.44 7.97 -4.25
N PRO A 113 7.86 8.34 -5.40
CA PRO A 113 7.31 9.67 -5.56
C PRO A 113 6.30 9.97 -4.45
N PRO A 114 6.40 11.13 -3.78
CA PRO A 114 5.45 11.48 -2.74
C PRO A 114 4.05 11.63 -3.32
N PHE A 115 3.07 11.15 -2.59
CA PHE A 115 1.67 11.26 -2.97
C PHE A 115 0.95 12.22 -2.03
N ILE A 116 0.08 13.04 -2.59
CA ILE A 116 -0.77 13.97 -1.84
C ILE A 116 -2.22 13.61 -2.14
N ALA A 117 -3.00 13.32 -1.11
CA ALA A 117 -4.43 13.06 -1.19
C ALA A 117 -5.20 14.00 -0.27
N THR A 118 -6.37 14.42 -0.71
CA THR A 118 -7.34 15.08 0.16
C THR A 118 -8.45 14.07 0.45
N LEU A 119 -8.66 13.79 1.74
CA LEU A 119 -9.70 12.88 2.18
C LEU A 119 -10.98 13.69 2.41
N ASP A 120 -12.06 13.29 1.74
CA ASP A 120 -13.31 14.02 1.79
C ASP A 120 -13.94 14.00 3.19
N SER A 121 -14.45 15.15 3.62
CA SER A 121 -15.30 15.28 4.80
C SER A 121 -16.75 15.19 4.37
N GLU A 122 -17.54 14.37 5.05
CA GLU A 122 -19.00 14.31 4.86
C GLU A 122 -19.71 15.47 5.56
N ARG A 123 -19.00 16.23 6.39
CA ARG A 123 -19.55 17.40 7.10
C ARG A 123 -19.43 18.64 6.25
N ASP A 124 -20.50 19.38 6.13
CA ASP A 124 -20.49 20.70 5.50
C ASP A 124 -19.57 21.63 6.30
N ARG A 125 -18.67 22.33 5.60
CA ARG A 125 -17.79 23.33 6.23
C ARG A 125 -18.55 24.41 6.99
N SER A 126 -19.82 24.62 6.68
CA SER A 126 -20.72 25.56 7.36
C SER A 126 -21.16 25.09 8.75
N GLU A 127 -21.07 23.79 9.04
CA GLU A 127 -21.42 23.21 10.34
C GLU A 127 -20.27 23.18 11.33
N LEU A 128 -19.03 23.38 10.85
CA LEU A 128 -17.85 23.46 11.67
C LEU A 128 -17.69 24.91 12.20
N ALA A 129 -17.60 25.05 13.52
CA ALA A 129 -17.22 26.34 14.12
C ALA A 129 -15.90 26.83 13.48
N ALA A 130 -15.75 28.14 13.26
CA ALA A 130 -14.73 28.79 12.42
C ALA A 130 -13.26 28.36 12.64
N ASN A 131 -12.96 27.60 13.71
CA ASN A 131 -11.63 27.05 14.04
C ASN A 131 -11.62 25.54 14.30
N GLN A 132 -12.71 24.82 14.03
CA GLN A 132 -12.80 23.40 14.30
C GLN A 132 -12.39 22.61 13.05
N LYS A 133 -11.26 21.88 13.14
CA LYS A 133 -10.80 20.97 12.10
C LYS A 133 -11.55 19.65 12.25
N ASP A 134 -12.07 19.11 11.15
CA ASP A 134 -12.67 17.79 11.12
C ASP A 134 -11.55 16.75 11.19
N ARG A 135 -11.37 16.16 12.38
CA ARG A 135 -10.33 15.17 12.62
C ARG A 135 -10.94 13.78 12.73
N GLU A 136 -10.30 12.83 12.06
CA GLU A 136 -10.69 11.42 12.10
C GLU A 136 -9.50 10.57 12.53
N GLU A 137 -9.70 9.64 13.46
CA GLU A 137 -8.73 8.59 13.73
C GLU A 137 -8.93 7.45 12.74
N VAL A 138 -7.86 7.04 12.08
CA VAL A 138 -7.87 5.97 11.08
C VAL A 138 -6.79 4.93 11.38
N THR A 139 -7.04 3.72 10.92
CA THR A 139 -6.02 2.69 10.71
C THR A 139 -5.74 2.59 9.21
N LEU A 140 -4.62 1.96 8.83
CA LEU A 140 -4.31 1.73 7.42
C LEU A 140 -4.58 0.28 7.05
N ALA A 141 -5.16 0.08 5.88
CA ALA A 141 -5.26 -1.20 5.21
C ALA A 141 -4.51 -1.09 3.87
N CYS A 142 -3.66 -2.05 3.57
CA CYS A 142 -2.78 -2.00 2.41
C CYS A 142 -2.89 -3.30 1.62
N GLN A 143 -2.82 -3.22 0.31
CA GLN A 143 -2.73 -4.39 -0.56
C GLN A 143 -1.93 -4.08 -1.82
N LEU A 144 -1.26 -5.09 -2.35
CA LEU A 144 -0.70 -5.05 -3.69
C LEU A 144 -1.75 -5.59 -4.66
N THR A 145 -2.15 -4.77 -5.62
CA THR A 145 -3.11 -5.19 -6.66
C THR A 145 -2.41 -6.06 -7.70
N GLU A 146 -3.17 -6.85 -8.43
CA GLU A 146 -2.70 -7.74 -9.51
C GLU A 146 -2.03 -6.99 -10.68
N VAL A 147 -2.32 -5.71 -10.82
CA VAL A 147 -1.68 -4.85 -11.82
C VAL A 147 -0.38 -4.21 -11.30
N GLY A 148 0.05 -4.58 -10.08
CA GLY A 148 1.27 -4.07 -9.46
C GLY A 148 1.13 -2.64 -8.93
N THR A 149 -0.05 -2.27 -8.45
CA THR A 149 -0.32 -0.99 -7.79
C THR A 149 -0.41 -1.21 -6.29
N LEU A 150 0.28 -0.41 -5.49
CA LEU A 150 0.09 -0.39 -4.03
C LEU A 150 -1.16 0.44 -3.72
N GLN A 151 -2.16 -0.20 -3.14
CA GLN A 151 -3.35 0.45 -2.66
C GLN A 151 -3.25 0.62 -1.14
N ILE A 152 -3.54 1.83 -0.67
CA ILE A 152 -3.62 2.15 0.75
C ILE A 152 -5.03 2.69 1.02
N GLU A 153 -5.69 2.18 2.03
CA GLU A 153 -6.96 2.68 2.51
C GLU A 153 -6.80 3.21 3.93
N CYS A 154 -7.31 4.41 4.16
CA CYS A 154 -7.51 4.92 5.52
C CYS A 154 -8.89 4.47 5.98
N VAL A 155 -8.95 3.66 7.03
CA VAL A 155 -10.18 3.09 7.58
C VAL A 155 -10.48 3.77 8.91
N SER A 156 -11.66 4.39 9.03
CA SER A 156 -12.08 5.03 10.28
C SER A 156 -12.09 4.03 11.44
N VAL A 157 -11.57 4.45 12.60
CA VAL A 157 -11.58 3.65 13.82
C VAL A 157 -13.00 3.55 14.40
N THR A 158 -13.82 4.57 14.16
CA THR A 158 -15.19 4.63 14.70
C THR A 158 -16.23 3.98 13.79
N ASN A 159 -15.93 3.90 12.45
CA ASN A 159 -16.84 3.32 11.47
C ASN A 159 -16.04 2.62 10.36
N GLU A 160 -15.90 1.30 10.42
CA GLU A 160 -15.14 0.50 9.45
C GLU A 160 -15.66 0.57 8.01
N ASN A 161 -16.90 0.99 7.79
CA ASN A 161 -17.46 1.21 6.46
C ASN A 161 -16.97 2.53 5.84
N LYS A 162 -16.44 3.44 6.66
CA LYS A 162 -15.89 4.71 6.22
C LYS A 162 -14.42 4.52 5.86
N ARG A 163 -14.17 4.48 4.56
CA ARG A 163 -12.84 4.21 3.99
C ARG A 163 -12.48 5.23 2.92
N TRP A 164 -11.24 5.69 2.93
CA TRP A 164 -10.68 6.57 1.91
C TRP A 164 -9.55 5.83 1.21
N LYS A 165 -9.74 5.59 -0.08
CA LYS A 165 -8.82 4.83 -0.91
C LYS A 165 -7.79 5.74 -1.57
N VAL A 166 -6.53 5.32 -1.52
CA VAL A 166 -5.39 5.97 -2.14
C VAL A 166 -4.61 4.92 -2.94
N GLU A 167 -4.37 5.14 -4.23
CA GLU A 167 -3.65 4.20 -5.09
C GLU A 167 -2.31 4.79 -5.55
N PHE A 168 -1.26 3.97 -5.47
CA PHE A 168 0.09 4.32 -5.90
C PHE A 168 0.52 3.42 -7.04
N ALA A 169 0.83 4.00 -8.19
CA ALA A 169 1.47 3.27 -9.28
C ALA A 169 2.95 3.03 -8.93
N ILE A 170 3.33 1.78 -8.65
CA ILE A 170 4.71 1.41 -8.28
C ILE A 170 5.62 1.40 -9.51
N ARG A 171 5.08 1.30 -10.72
CA ARG A 171 5.86 1.29 -11.94
C ARG A 171 6.33 2.71 -12.26
N LYS A 172 7.67 2.93 -12.27
CA LYS A 172 8.25 4.04 -13.02
C LYS A 172 7.83 3.84 -14.49
N ASN A 173 7.11 4.81 -15.06
CA ASN A 173 7.03 4.91 -16.51
C ASN A 173 8.47 5.04 -17.00
N LEU A 174 8.95 4.02 -17.73
CA LEU A 174 10.19 4.03 -18.48
C LEU A 174 10.10 5.03 -19.63
#